data_d8add4c4c90c85d74e81da922b0c2d20
#
_entry.id   d8add4c4c90c85d74e81da922b0c2d20
#
_cell.length_a   1.000
_cell.length_b   1.000
_cell.length_c   1.000
_cell.angle_alpha   90.00
_cell.angle_beta   90.00
_cell.angle_gamma   90.00
#
_symmetry.space_group_name_H-M   'P 1'
#
loop_
_entity.id
_entity.type
_entity.pdbx_description
1 polymer ?
#
loop_
_entity_poly.entity_id
_entity_poly.type
_entity_poly.pdbx_seq_one_letter_code
_entity_poly.pdbx_strand_id
1 'polypeptide(L)'
;HIPNQVWHITHRCHQRDFLFKFAKDRKCWLEWLYEARKRYGLCILNYMVTSNHIHLLVVDDESDVISKSLQLVAGRTAQAFNRRKKRKGSFWEDRYHATAIEVGEHLLRCLIYMDMNMVRAGAVPHPSEWECSGYNEIQSPPQRYRLIDRQKLVESVGLADEKELQHLHNEWVKQACLQNQAKQARWVEAVAVGSEAFVLDMKEKMGVGVQGRKVNLDHDIYTLREPESSYHAHFDSKKVLLSTENKVYFNEIL
;
A
#
# COMPACT_ATOMS: atom_id res chain seq x y z
N HIS A 1 -13.73 6.33 8.90
CA HIS A 1 -14.44 6.40 7.61
C HIS A 1 -14.55 7.83 7.14
N ILE A 2 -14.09 8.10 5.93
CA ILE A 2 -14.20 9.39 5.24
C ILE A 2 -14.85 9.09 3.88
N PRO A 3 -16.14 9.40 3.70
CA PRO A 3 -16.88 9.02 2.50
C PRO A 3 -16.22 9.47 1.20
N ASN A 4 -16.18 8.58 0.21
CA ASN A 4 -15.57 8.78 -1.12
C ASN A 4 -14.06 9.10 -1.11
N GLN A 5 -13.37 8.98 0.03
CA GLN A 5 -11.94 9.17 0.09
C GLN A 5 -11.21 8.00 -0.60
N VAL A 6 -10.24 8.33 -1.45
CA VAL A 6 -9.33 7.33 -2.04
C VAL A 6 -8.18 7.06 -1.09
N TRP A 7 -7.96 5.78 -0.79
CA TRP A 7 -6.88 5.31 0.06
C TRP A 7 -5.90 4.44 -0.70
N HIS A 8 -4.63 4.79 -0.62
CA HIS A 8 -3.55 3.90 -0.99
C HIS A 8 -3.09 3.12 0.24
N ILE A 9 -3.33 1.83 0.20
CA ILE A 9 -3.04 0.90 1.29
C ILE A 9 -1.78 0.11 0.96
N THR A 10 -0.87 0.03 1.92
CA THR A 10 0.32 -0.83 1.85
C THR A 10 0.36 -1.78 3.03
N HIS A 11 0.71 -3.04 2.77
CA HIS A 11 0.85 -4.04 3.81
C HIS A 11 2.07 -4.92 3.54
N ARG A 12 3.01 -4.96 4.47
CA ARG A 12 4.31 -5.62 4.32
C ARG A 12 4.32 -6.98 4.99
N CYS A 13 5.05 -7.92 4.38
CA CYS A 13 5.37 -9.19 5.01
C CYS A 13 6.30 -8.99 6.21
N HIS A 14 6.16 -9.88 7.19
CA HIS A 14 6.96 -9.88 8.42
C HIS A 14 8.47 -9.85 8.12
N GLN A 15 9.20 -8.98 8.81
CA GLN A 15 10.65 -8.76 8.63
C GLN A 15 11.06 -8.46 7.18
N ARG A 16 10.12 -7.97 6.36
CA ARG A 16 10.31 -7.73 4.91
C ARG A 16 10.68 -8.98 4.12
N ASP A 17 10.43 -10.18 4.67
CA ASP A 17 10.67 -11.46 4.02
C ASP A 17 9.89 -11.58 2.71
N PHE A 18 10.46 -12.28 1.73
CA PHE A 18 9.84 -12.54 0.42
C PHE A 18 8.78 -13.65 0.50
N LEU A 19 7.74 -13.47 1.37
CA LEU A 19 6.71 -14.48 1.56
C LEU A 19 5.79 -14.63 0.32
N PHE A 20 5.72 -13.61 -0.51
CA PHE A 20 5.05 -13.63 -1.82
C PHE A 20 6.00 -13.98 -2.99
N LYS A 21 7.14 -14.62 -2.72
CA LYS A 21 8.11 -15.00 -3.75
C LYS A 21 7.50 -15.78 -4.91
N PHE A 22 6.59 -16.71 -4.63
CA PHE A 22 5.99 -17.56 -5.64
C PHE A 22 4.66 -17.01 -6.16
N ALA A 23 4.41 -17.12 -7.47
CA ALA A 23 3.17 -16.68 -8.12
C ALA A 23 1.92 -17.26 -7.44
N LYS A 24 1.97 -18.51 -6.98
CA LYS A 24 0.87 -19.16 -6.26
C LYS A 24 0.42 -18.37 -5.03
N ASP A 25 1.34 -17.80 -4.27
CA ASP A 25 1.01 -17.05 -3.06
C ASP A 25 0.40 -15.70 -3.39
N ARG A 26 0.89 -15.05 -4.45
CA ARG A 26 0.32 -13.80 -4.97
C ARG A 26 -1.09 -14.02 -5.53
N LYS A 27 -1.29 -15.10 -6.31
CA LYS A 27 -2.62 -15.47 -6.83
C LYS A 27 -3.61 -15.77 -5.70
N CYS A 28 -3.19 -16.48 -4.65
CA CYS A 28 -4.03 -16.73 -3.47
C CYS A 28 -4.48 -15.42 -2.80
N TRP A 29 -3.62 -14.41 -2.71
CA TRP A 29 -4.01 -13.08 -2.20
C TRP A 29 -5.05 -12.41 -3.11
N LEU A 30 -4.88 -12.46 -4.43
CA LEU A 30 -5.85 -11.92 -5.40
C LEU A 30 -7.20 -12.64 -5.36
N GLU A 31 -7.22 -13.95 -5.17
CA GLU A 31 -8.44 -14.72 -4.97
C GLU A 31 -9.23 -14.25 -3.74
N TRP A 32 -8.53 -14.02 -2.61
CA TRP A 32 -9.17 -13.48 -1.41
C TRP A 32 -9.58 -12.02 -1.57
N LEU A 33 -8.85 -11.22 -2.35
CA LEU A 33 -9.25 -9.87 -2.70
C LEU A 33 -10.55 -9.86 -3.50
N TYR A 34 -10.69 -10.76 -4.48
CA TYR A 34 -11.92 -10.95 -5.23
C TYR A 34 -13.09 -11.36 -4.32
N GLU A 35 -12.87 -12.29 -3.39
CA GLU A 35 -13.88 -12.69 -2.42
C GLU A 35 -14.27 -11.52 -1.48
N ALA A 36 -13.33 -10.69 -1.07
CA ALA A 36 -13.62 -9.51 -0.25
C ALA A 36 -14.47 -8.49 -1.03
N ARG A 37 -14.10 -8.20 -2.29
CA ARG A 37 -14.90 -7.35 -3.19
C ARG A 37 -16.33 -7.88 -3.33
N LYS A 38 -16.49 -9.18 -3.57
CA LYS A 38 -17.80 -9.80 -3.72
C LYS A 38 -18.65 -9.76 -2.44
N ARG A 39 -18.03 -9.95 -1.28
CA ARG A 39 -18.75 -10.05 0.01
C ARG A 39 -19.10 -8.71 0.61
N TYR A 40 -18.19 -7.76 0.49
CA TYR A 40 -18.28 -6.48 1.20
C TYR A 40 -18.44 -5.28 0.27
N GLY A 41 -18.43 -5.48 -1.05
CA GLY A 41 -18.55 -4.37 -2.00
C GLY A 41 -17.30 -3.50 -2.12
N LEU A 42 -16.10 -4.01 -1.76
CA LEU A 42 -14.87 -3.22 -1.80
C LEU A 42 -14.64 -2.59 -3.19
N CYS A 43 -14.64 -1.27 -3.27
CA CYS A 43 -14.38 -0.51 -4.49
C CYS A 43 -12.86 -0.40 -4.70
N ILE A 44 -12.33 -1.13 -5.67
CA ILE A 44 -10.90 -1.23 -5.96
C ILE A 44 -10.57 -0.45 -7.23
N LEU A 45 -9.62 0.47 -7.14
CA LEU A 45 -9.15 1.26 -8.28
C LEU A 45 -7.85 0.70 -8.90
N ASN A 46 -6.97 0.12 -8.10
CA ASN A 46 -5.76 -0.57 -8.56
C ASN A 46 -5.19 -1.49 -7.48
N TYR A 47 -4.33 -2.44 -7.89
CA TYR A 47 -3.63 -3.33 -6.98
C TYR A 47 -2.26 -3.73 -7.53
N MET A 48 -1.32 -4.04 -6.61
CA MET A 48 0.00 -4.58 -6.93
C MET A 48 0.43 -5.54 -5.81
N VAL A 49 0.71 -6.78 -6.17
CA VAL A 49 1.26 -7.77 -5.23
C VAL A 49 2.71 -8.02 -5.61
N THR A 50 3.62 -7.52 -4.80
CA THR A 50 5.06 -7.71 -4.99
C THR A 50 5.54 -9.03 -4.33
N SER A 51 6.84 -9.21 -4.18
CA SER A 51 7.40 -10.40 -3.52
C SER A 51 7.31 -10.34 -1.98
N ASN A 52 7.13 -9.15 -1.37
CA ASN A 52 7.15 -8.98 0.10
C ASN A 52 6.19 -7.92 0.64
N HIS A 53 5.37 -7.31 -0.18
CA HIS A 53 4.33 -6.38 0.24
C HIS A 53 3.26 -6.25 -0.83
N ILE A 54 2.15 -5.63 -0.46
CA ILE A 54 1.07 -5.29 -1.40
C ILE A 54 0.84 -3.78 -1.42
N HIS A 55 0.35 -3.31 -2.55
CA HIS A 55 -0.29 -2.02 -2.70
C HIS A 55 -1.72 -2.24 -3.17
N LEU A 56 -2.64 -1.48 -2.62
CA LEU A 56 -4.05 -1.55 -2.97
C LEU A 56 -4.63 -0.12 -2.95
N LEU A 57 -5.27 0.28 -4.02
CA LEU A 57 -5.93 1.56 -4.15
C LEU A 57 -7.44 1.34 -4.11
N VAL A 58 -8.11 1.93 -3.12
CA VAL A 58 -9.55 1.71 -2.85
C VAL A 58 -10.27 3.01 -2.55
N VAL A 59 -11.58 3.01 -2.76
CA VAL A 59 -12.48 4.10 -2.34
C VAL A 59 -13.20 3.69 -1.06
N ASP A 60 -13.36 4.63 -0.14
CA ASP A 60 -14.05 4.45 1.13
C ASP A 60 -15.54 4.80 0.96
N ASP A 61 -16.29 3.91 0.28
CA ASP A 61 -17.71 4.15 -0.03
C ASP A 61 -18.60 3.98 1.21
N GLU A 62 -18.39 2.91 1.97
CA GLU A 62 -19.18 2.57 3.15
C GLU A 62 -18.32 2.26 4.36
N SER A 63 -18.86 2.57 5.54
CA SER A 63 -18.19 2.29 6.82
C SER A 63 -17.80 0.81 6.95
N ASP A 64 -16.58 0.58 7.44
CA ASP A 64 -16.01 -0.75 7.72
C ASP A 64 -15.72 -1.65 6.52
N VAL A 65 -16.10 -1.30 5.29
CA VAL A 65 -15.87 -2.14 4.10
C VAL A 65 -14.39 -2.42 3.91
N ILE A 66 -13.54 -1.38 3.96
CA ILE A 66 -12.09 -1.52 3.81
C ILE A 66 -11.53 -2.40 4.93
N SER A 67 -11.86 -2.13 6.18
CA SER A 67 -11.32 -2.86 7.33
C SER A 67 -11.72 -4.33 7.35
N LYS A 68 -13.00 -4.64 7.10
CA LYS A 68 -13.51 -6.03 6.98
C LYS A 68 -12.88 -6.77 5.82
N SER A 69 -12.72 -6.10 4.67
CA SER A 69 -12.09 -6.67 3.48
C SER A 69 -10.62 -7.02 3.73
N LEU A 70 -9.85 -6.09 4.30
CA LEU A 70 -8.44 -6.31 4.60
C LEU A 70 -8.24 -7.37 5.68
N GLN A 71 -9.10 -7.42 6.70
CA GLN A 71 -9.08 -8.47 7.71
C GLN A 71 -9.28 -9.86 7.09
N LEU A 72 -10.25 -10.00 6.18
CA LEU A 72 -10.49 -11.25 5.46
C LEU A 72 -9.27 -11.64 4.61
N VAL A 73 -8.82 -10.74 3.74
CA VAL A 73 -7.72 -11.00 2.78
C VAL A 73 -6.43 -11.34 3.52
N ALA A 74 -6.05 -10.51 4.49
CA ALA A 74 -4.81 -10.70 5.24
C ALA A 74 -4.83 -11.99 6.08
N GLY A 75 -5.94 -12.24 6.79
CA GLY A 75 -6.08 -13.44 7.62
C GLY A 75 -6.06 -14.73 6.80
N ARG A 76 -6.81 -14.78 5.70
CA ARG A 76 -6.89 -15.97 4.84
C ARG A 76 -5.58 -16.25 4.11
N THR A 77 -4.92 -15.21 3.61
CA THR A 77 -3.59 -15.34 2.98
C THR A 77 -2.57 -15.90 3.98
N ALA A 78 -2.50 -15.34 5.18
CA ALA A 78 -1.59 -15.82 6.22
C ALA A 78 -1.86 -17.28 6.60
N GLN A 79 -3.13 -17.66 6.79
CA GLN A 79 -3.53 -19.04 7.10
C GLN A 79 -3.16 -20.01 5.99
N ALA A 80 -3.45 -19.67 4.72
CA ALA A 80 -3.15 -20.51 3.57
C ALA A 80 -1.65 -20.73 3.41
N PHE A 81 -0.86 -19.65 3.52
CA PHE A 81 0.60 -19.70 3.45
C PHE A 81 1.19 -20.54 4.58
N ASN A 82 0.84 -20.25 5.84
CA ASN A 82 1.39 -20.92 7.01
C ASN A 82 1.04 -22.42 7.01
N ARG A 83 -0.20 -22.80 6.62
CA ARG A 83 -0.60 -24.20 6.46
C ARG A 83 0.23 -24.90 5.40
N ARG A 84 0.38 -24.30 4.21
CA ARG A 84 1.13 -24.88 3.11
C ARG A 84 2.62 -25.05 3.41
N LYS A 85 3.20 -24.08 4.10
CA LYS A 85 4.62 -24.08 4.47
C LYS A 85 4.91 -24.78 5.81
N LYS A 86 3.88 -25.29 6.50
CA LYS A 86 3.98 -25.84 7.86
C LYS A 86 4.69 -24.87 8.82
N ARG A 87 4.46 -23.57 8.63
CA ARG A 87 5.09 -22.47 9.36
C ARG A 87 4.18 -21.98 10.48
N LYS A 88 4.78 -21.53 11.60
CA LYS A 88 4.13 -20.77 12.67
C LYS A 88 4.65 -19.33 12.66
N GLY A 89 3.89 -18.42 13.26
CA GLY A 89 4.26 -17.00 13.39
C GLY A 89 3.57 -16.07 12.40
N SER A 90 3.88 -14.79 12.51
CA SER A 90 3.24 -13.73 11.74
C SER A 90 3.61 -13.79 10.26
N PHE A 91 2.62 -13.57 9.40
CA PHE A 91 2.84 -13.39 7.96
C PHE A 91 3.06 -11.91 7.63
N TRP A 92 2.35 -11.02 8.33
CA TRP A 92 2.41 -9.58 8.15
C TRP A 92 3.27 -8.95 9.24
N GLU A 93 3.97 -7.86 8.89
CA GLU A 93 4.88 -7.14 9.80
C GLU A 93 4.10 -6.44 10.90
N ASP A 94 3.06 -5.71 10.52
CA ASP A 94 2.18 -4.94 11.40
C ASP A 94 0.80 -4.79 10.75
N ARG A 95 0.01 -3.81 11.20
CA ARG A 95 -1.18 -3.37 10.48
C ARG A 95 -0.79 -2.74 9.15
N TYR A 96 -1.76 -2.71 8.22
CA TYR A 96 -1.56 -1.99 6.98
C TYR A 96 -1.41 -0.48 7.23
N HIS A 97 -0.64 0.18 6.40
CA HIS A 97 -0.57 1.63 6.33
C HIS A 97 -1.55 2.14 5.27
N ALA A 98 -2.25 3.23 5.56
CA ALA A 98 -3.19 3.86 4.65
C ALA A 98 -2.83 5.34 4.44
N THR A 99 -2.67 5.74 3.18
CA THR A 99 -2.41 7.11 2.75
C THR A 99 -3.64 7.64 2.01
N ALA A 100 -4.22 8.74 2.46
CA ALA A 100 -5.28 9.44 1.74
C ALA A 100 -4.69 10.11 0.49
N ILE A 101 -5.29 9.85 -0.66
CA ILE A 101 -4.86 10.39 -1.95
C ILE A 101 -5.93 11.33 -2.48
N GLU A 102 -5.53 12.54 -2.87
CA GLU A 102 -6.41 13.45 -3.59
C GLU A 102 -6.72 12.91 -4.98
N VAL A 103 -7.98 13.01 -5.40
CA VAL A 103 -8.43 12.58 -6.73
C VAL A 103 -7.82 13.43 -7.85
N GLY A 104 -7.98 13.01 -9.10
CA GLY A 104 -7.41 13.71 -10.27
C GLY A 104 -5.92 13.41 -10.45
N GLU A 105 -5.10 14.44 -10.62
CA GLU A 105 -3.68 14.30 -10.96
C GLU A 105 -2.87 13.52 -9.91
N HIS A 106 -3.12 13.75 -8.62
CA HIS A 106 -2.39 13.06 -7.55
C HIS A 106 -2.71 11.56 -7.52
N LEU A 107 -3.97 11.21 -7.74
CA LEU A 107 -4.40 9.82 -7.87
C LEU A 107 -3.72 9.15 -9.08
N LEU A 108 -3.67 9.84 -10.21
CA LEU A 108 -2.98 9.37 -11.41
C LEU A 108 -1.49 9.10 -11.16
N ARG A 109 -0.81 10.03 -10.52
CA ARG A 109 0.61 9.87 -10.15
C ARG A 109 0.81 8.67 -9.20
N CYS A 110 -0.11 8.44 -8.26
CA CYS A 110 -0.11 7.27 -7.39
C CYS A 110 -0.32 5.96 -8.16
N LEU A 111 -1.26 5.96 -9.12
CA LEU A 111 -1.53 4.82 -10.01
C LEU A 111 -0.26 4.39 -10.75
N ILE A 112 0.41 5.34 -11.42
CA ILE A 112 1.65 5.08 -12.15
C ILE A 112 2.76 4.61 -11.20
N TYR A 113 2.87 5.25 -10.01
CA TYR A 113 3.82 4.81 -9.00
C TYR A 113 3.63 3.35 -8.62
N MET A 114 2.37 2.89 -8.45
CA MET A 114 2.08 1.49 -8.14
C MET A 114 2.48 0.57 -9.29
N ASP A 115 2.10 0.91 -10.52
CA ASP A 115 2.38 0.07 -11.70
C ASP A 115 3.87 -0.07 -11.96
N MET A 116 4.65 0.98 -11.75
CA MET A 116 6.11 0.98 -11.91
C MET A 116 6.87 0.26 -10.78
N ASN A 117 6.18 -0.27 -9.76
CA ASN A 117 6.84 -0.84 -8.57
C ASN A 117 7.82 -1.96 -8.92
N MET A 118 7.40 -2.93 -9.74
CA MET A 118 8.24 -4.08 -10.09
C MET A 118 9.27 -3.75 -11.18
N VAL A 119 9.03 -2.72 -11.98
CA VAL A 119 10.05 -2.17 -12.90
C VAL A 119 11.17 -1.49 -12.12
N ARG A 120 10.84 -0.64 -11.15
CA ARG A 120 11.82 -0.01 -10.24
C ARG A 120 12.60 -1.02 -9.41
N ALA A 121 11.98 -2.15 -9.07
CA ALA A 121 12.65 -3.25 -8.38
C ALA A 121 13.58 -4.09 -9.30
N GLY A 122 13.63 -3.78 -10.60
CA GLY A 122 14.41 -4.52 -11.58
C GLY A 122 13.90 -5.95 -11.85
N ALA A 123 12.64 -6.23 -11.46
CA ALA A 123 12.08 -7.57 -11.60
C ALA A 123 11.51 -7.83 -13.00
N VAL A 124 11.00 -6.79 -13.66
CA VAL A 124 10.47 -6.82 -15.02
C VAL A 124 10.84 -5.52 -15.75
N PRO A 125 11.01 -5.52 -17.08
CA PRO A 125 11.29 -4.31 -17.85
C PRO A 125 10.07 -3.43 -18.06
N HIS A 126 8.86 -4.00 -18.01
CA HIS A 126 7.60 -3.28 -18.22
C HIS A 126 6.50 -3.82 -17.30
N PRO A 127 5.55 -2.97 -16.79
CA PRO A 127 4.48 -3.41 -15.91
C PRO A 127 3.60 -4.53 -16.46
N SER A 128 3.42 -4.62 -17.79
CA SER A 128 2.64 -5.68 -18.43
C SER A 128 3.19 -7.09 -18.19
N GLU A 129 4.46 -7.22 -17.85
CA GLU A 129 5.10 -8.51 -17.59
C GLU A 129 4.90 -8.98 -16.12
N TRP A 130 4.28 -8.15 -15.28
CA TRP A 130 3.96 -8.54 -13.92
C TRP A 130 2.47 -8.88 -13.78
N GLU A 131 2.13 -10.17 -13.83
CA GLU A 131 0.75 -10.67 -13.83
C GLU A 131 -0.07 -10.27 -12.59
N CYS A 132 0.58 -10.00 -11.45
CA CYS A 132 -0.09 -9.72 -10.18
C CYS A 132 -0.22 -8.22 -9.92
N SER A 133 -0.61 -7.46 -10.94
CA SER A 133 -0.88 -6.02 -10.89
C SER A 133 -2.16 -5.66 -11.64
N GLY A 134 -2.73 -4.51 -11.29
CA GLY A 134 -3.91 -3.98 -11.98
C GLY A 134 -3.61 -3.40 -13.37
N TYR A 135 -2.34 -3.16 -13.72
CA TYR A 135 -1.94 -2.65 -15.03
C TYR A 135 -2.61 -3.41 -16.18
N ASN A 136 -2.48 -4.75 -16.17
CA ASN A 136 -3.04 -5.59 -17.23
C ASN A 136 -4.57 -5.56 -17.24
N GLU A 137 -5.23 -5.46 -16.09
CA GLU A 137 -6.67 -5.35 -16.00
C GLU A 137 -7.18 -3.99 -16.49
N ILE A 138 -6.43 -2.91 -16.29
CA ILE A 138 -6.75 -1.59 -16.86
C ILE A 138 -6.61 -1.62 -18.38
N GLN A 139 -5.54 -2.19 -18.91
CA GLN A 139 -5.26 -2.22 -20.36
C GLN A 139 -6.12 -3.25 -21.12
N SER A 140 -6.38 -4.39 -20.53
CA SER A 140 -7.11 -5.49 -21.15
C SER A 140 -8.01 -6.18 -20.10
N PRO A 141 -9.19 -5.62 -19.82
CA PRO A 141 -10.04 -6.11 -18.74
C PRO A 141 -10.49 -7.56 -19.02
N PRO A 142 -10.34 -8.46 -18.03
CA PRO A 142 -10.79 -9.82 -18.16
C PRO A 142 -12.32 -9.87 -18.25
N GLN A 143 -12.86 -10.88 -18.92
CA GLN A 143 -14.31 -11.06 -18.99
C GLN A 143 -14.93 -11.47 -17.66
N ARG A 144 -14.16 -12.19 -16.81
CA ARG A 144 -14.57 -12.70 -15.49
C ARG A 144 -13.56 -12.34 -14.43
N TYR A 145 -13.99 -12.37 -13.16
CA TYR A 145 -13.14 -12.14 -11.99
C TYR A 145 -12.46 -10.76 -11.97
N ARG A 146 -13.16 -9.74 -12.47
CA ARG A 146 -12.69 -8.36 -12.43
C ARG A 146 -12.53 -7.89 -11.00
N LEU A 147 -11.41 -7.28 -10.71
CA LEU A 147 -11.11 -6.65 -9.41
C LEU A 147 -11.36 -5.15 -9.45
N ILE A 148 -10.93 -4.48 -10.52
CA ILE A 148 -10.98 -3.02 -10.64
C ILE A 148 -12.39 -2.54 -10.99
N ASP A 149 -12.86 -1.53 -10.27
CA ASP A 149 -13.99 -0.70 -10.66
C ASP A 149 -13.50 0.37 -11.64
N ARG A 150 -13.59 0.06 -12.92
CA ARG A 150 -13.05 0.91 -13.99
C ARG A 150 -13.83 2.21 -14.16
N GLN A 151 -15.16 2.16 -13.97
CA GLN A 151 -15.99 3.35 -14.03
C GLN A 151 -15.60 4.32 -12.90
N LYS A 152 -15.49 3.81 -11.68
CA LYS A 152 -15.06 4.62 -10.54
C LYS A 152 -13.63 5.15 -10.71
N LEU A 153 -12.74 4.38 -11.33
CA LEU A 153 -11.38 4.83 -11.64
C LEU A 153 -11.41 5.99 -12.64
N VAL A 154 -12.17 5.88 -13.75
CA VAL A 154 -12.35 6.95 -14.76
C VAL A 154 -12.85 8.23 -14.09
N GLU A 155 -13.92 8.14 -13.29
CA GLU A 155 -14.48 9.26 -12.54
C GLU A 155 -13.44 9.89 -11.60
N SER A 156 -12.70 9.07 -10.85
CA SER A 156 -11.74 9.54 -9.84
C SER A 156 -10.51 10.23 -10.43
N VAL A 157 -10.10 9.87 -11.64
CA VAL A 157 -9.00 10.55 -12.35
C VAL A 157 -9.49 11.68 -13.23
N GLY A 158 -10.81 11.86 -13.40
CA GLY A 158 -11.42 12.95 -14.14
C GLY A 158 -11.35 12.76 -15.66
N LEU A 159 -11.42 11.53 -16.16
CA LEU A 159 -11.42 11.21 -17.59
C LEU A 159 -12.83 10.96 -18.12
N ALA A 160 -13.01 11.01 -19.45
CA ALA A 160 -14.30 10.90 -20.07
C ALA A 160 -14.83 9.44 -20.14
N ASP A 161 -13.96 8.50 -20.43
CA ASP A 161 -14.33 7.08 -20.59
C ASP A 161 -13.16 6.12 -20.37
N GLU A 162 -13.46 4.81 -20.44
CA GLU A 162 -12.47 3.74 -20.27
C GLU A 162 -11.43 3.67 -21.40
N LYS A 163 -11.77 4.13 -22.61
CA LYS A 163 -10.82 4.13 -23.74
C LYS A 163 -9.78 5.23 -23.56
N GLU A 164 -10.22 6.40 -23.11
CA GLU A 164 -9.32 7.48 -22.75
C GLU A 164 -8.38 7.05 -21.61
N LEU A 165 -8.93 6.39 -20.57
CA LEU A 165 -8.13 5.83 -19.49
C LEU A 165 -7.07 4.88 -20.01
N GLN A 166 -7.42 3.91 -20.85
CA GLN A 166 -6.46 2.94 -21.42
C GLN A 166 -5.36 3.63 -22.21
N HIS A 167 -5.72 4.58 -23.07
CA HIS A 167 -4.78 5.29 -23.92
C HIS A 167 -3.80 6.12 -23.07
N LEU A 168 -4.30 7.00 -22.22
CA LEU A 168 -3.49 7.89 -21.41
C LEU A 168 -2.65 7.11 -20.39
N HIS A 169 -3.22 6.12 -19.73
CA HIS A 169 -2.48 5.27 -18.79
C HIS A 169 -1.28 4.57 -19.46
N ASN A 170 -1.45 4.05 -20.67
CA ASN A 170 -0.36 3.47 -21.45
C ASN A 170 0.74 4.51 -21.76
N GLU A 171 0.36 5.70 -22.21
CA GLU A 171 1.32 6.77 -22.52
C GLU A 171 2.09 7.24 -21.27
N TRP A 172 1.41 7.41 -20.14
CA TRP A 172 2.07 7.80 -18.89
C TRP A 172 3.04 6.74 -18.37
N VAL A 173 2.67 5.46 -18.47
CA VAL A 173 3.57 4.36 -18.08
C VAL A 173 4.77 4.29 -19.02
N LYS A 174 4.61 4.48 -20.33
CA LYS A 174 5.73 4.56 -21.27
C LYS A 174 6.69 5.68 -20.90
N GLN A 175 6.18 6.88 -20.61
CA GLN A 175 7.00 8.00 -20.15
C GLN A 175 7.72 7.69 -18.84
N ALA A 176 7.03 7.07 -17.87
CA ALA A 176 7.62 6.68 -16.60
C ALA A 176 8.76 5.64 -16.76
N CYS A 177 8.63 4.70 -17.71
CA CYS A 177 9.68 3.74 -18.05
C CYS A 177 10.95 4.42 -18.59
N LEU A 178 10.79 5.51 -19.37
CA LEU A 178 11.92 6.26 -19.90
C LEU A 178 12.65 7.10 -18.86
N GLN A 179 11.94 7.56 -17.81
CA GLN A 179 12.48 8.51 -16.82
C GLN A 179 13.26 7.86 -15.68
N ASN A 180 13.34 6.53 -15.60
CA ASN A 180 14.02 5.78 -14.53
C ASN A 180 13.71 6.33 -13.13
N GLN A 181 12.42 6.46 -12.79
CA GLN A 181 11.95 7.13 -11.58
C GLN A 181 12.43 6.46 -10.30
N ALA A 182 13.04 7.24 -9.42
CA ALA A 182 13.41 6.81 -8.08
C ALA A 182 12.19 6.43 -7.22
N LYS A 183 12.42 5.65 -6.17
CA LYS A 183 11.38 5.32 -5.18
C LYS A 183 10.91 6.61 -4.50
N GLN A 184 9.61 6.84 -4.49
CA GLN A 184 8.98 8.00 -3.85
C GLN A 184 8.33 7.56 -2.53
N ALA A 185 8.98 7.90 -1.42
CA ALA A 185 8.54 7.52 -0.07
C ALA A 185 7.17 8.10 0.31
N ARG A 186 6.79 9.24 -0.29
CA ARG A 186 5.52 9.93 -0.03
C ARG A 186 4.28 9.03 -0.15
N TRP A 187 4.28 8.08 -1.08
CA TRP A 187 3.16 7.19 -1.30
C TRP A 187 2.99 6.09 -0.23
N VAL A 188 4.01 5.82 0.57
CA VAL A 188 4.03 4.71 1.54
C VAL A 188 4.33 5.13 2.97
N GLU A 189 4.70 6.39 3.19
CA GLU A 189 5.07 6.93 4.51
C GLU A 189 4.16 8.09 4.95
N ALA A 190 3.54 8.80 3.99
CA ALA A 190 2.61 9.87 4.31
C ALA A 190 1.24 9.33 4.70
N VAL A 191 0.48 10.11 5.44
CA VAL A 191 -0.93 9.85 5.82
C VAL A 191 -1.90 10.49 4.83
N ALA A 192 -1.48 11.60 4.21
CA ALA A 192 -2.21 12.25 3.12
C ALA A 192 -1.23 12.81 2.09
N VAL A 193 -1.62 12.77 0.81
CA VAL A 193 -0.85 13.28 -0.34
C VAL A 193 -1.80 14.00 -1.29
N GLY A 194 -1.50 15.25 -1.62
CA GLY A 194 -2.34 16.06 -2.52
C GLY A 194 -1.93 17.51 -2.56
N SER A 195 -2.89 18.40 -2.87
CA SER A 195 -2.76 19.84 -2.74
C SER A 195 -2.67 20.25 -1.26
N GLU A 196 -2.20 21.47 -1.00
CA GLU A 196 -2.15 22.00 0.37
C GLU A 196 -3.52 21.98 1.03
N ALA A 197 -4.54 22.45 0.31
CA ALA A 197 -5.91 22.48 0.80
C ALA A 197 -6.44 21.10 1.17
N PHE A 198 -6.20 20.09 0.33
CA PHE A 198 -6.57 18.71 0.61
C PHE A 198 -5.87 18.17 1.84
N VAL A 199 -4.57 18.38 1.96
CA VAL A 199 -3.78 17.86 3.08
C VAL A 199 -4.18 18.50 4.41
N LEU A 200 -4.53 19.79 4.42
CA LEU A 200 -5.06 20.50 5.58
C LEU A 200 -6.45 19.98 5.99
N ASP A 201 -7.35 19.82 5.02
CA ASP A 201 -8.70 19.24 5.23
C ASP A 201 -8.61 17.81 5.80
N MET A 202 -7.72 16.98 5.24
CA MET A 202 -7.49 15.64 5.76
C MET A 202 -6.93 15.63 7.18
N LYS A 203 -6.05 16.56 7.50
CA LYS A 203 -5.52 16.72 8.86
C LYS A 203 -6.63 17.05 9.86
N GLU A 204 -7.57 17.91 9.48
CA GLU A 204 -8.73 18.26 10.29
C GLU A 204 -9.67 17.07 10.46
N LYS A 205 -10.06 16.41 9.37
CA LYS A 205 -10.95 15.24 9.37
C LYS A 205 -10.42 14.06 10.18
N MET A 206 -9.11 13.81 10.15
CA MET A 206 -8.46 12.75 10.91
C MET A 206 -8.23 13.12 12.38
N GLY A 207 -8.24 14.39 12.73
CA GLY A 207 -8.23 14.89 14.11
C GLY A 207 -7.06 14.35 14.94
N VAL A 208 -7.40 13.79 16.11
CA VAL A 208 -6.40 13.29 17.09
C VAL A 208 -5.47 12.22 16.51
N GLY A 209 -5.94 11.42 15.54
CA GLY A 209 -5.15 10.34 14.92
C GLY A 209 -3.90 10.80 14.17
N VAL A 210 -3.82 12.09 13.83
CA VAL A 210 -2.70 12.70 13.11
C VAL A 210 -2.08 13.89 13.87
N GLN A 211 -2.38 14.00 15.16
CA GLN A 211 -1.85 15.04 16.02
C GLN A 211 -0.31 14.94 16.09
N GLY A 212 0.37 16.07 15.87
CA GLY A 212 1.84 16.11 15.79
C GLY A 212 2.42 15.91 14.38
N ARG A 213 1.64 15.44 13.40
CA ARG A 213 2.12 15.36 12.01
C ARG A 213 2.14 16.74 11.36
N LYS A 214 3.16 16.95 10.50
CA LYS A 214 3.39 18.21 9.80
C LYS A 214 3.03 18.11 8.34
N VAL A 215 2.52 19.22 7.79
CA VAL A 215 2.35 19.41 6.36
C VAL A 215 3.71 19.79 5.80
N ASN A 216 4.20 19.05 4.83
CA ASN A 216 5.47 19.27 4.15
C ASN A 216 5.24 19.37 2.64
N LEU A 217 5.95 20.28 1.99
CA LEU A 217 6.04 20.34 0.53
C LEU A 217 7.17 19.41 0.08
N ASP A 218 6.83 18.42 -0.73
CA ASP A 218 7.77 17.44 -1.32
C ASP A 218 7.75 17.64 -2.85
N HIS A 219 8.70 18.43 -3.36
CA HIS A 219 8.72 18.98 -4.71
C HIS A 219 7.48 19.85 -5.01
N ASP A 220 6.49 19.30 -5.70
CA ASP A 220 5.25 19.97 -6.14
C ASP A 220 4.00 19.40 -5.47
N ILE A 221 4.16 18.54 -4.46
CA ILE A 221 3.07 17.82 -3.79
C ILE A 221 3.16 18.03 -2.27
N TYR A 222 2.04 18.36 -1.66
CA TYR A 222 1.95 18.45 -0.20
C TYR A 222 1.70 17.06 0.40
N THR A 223 2.33 16.83 1.56
CA THR A 223 2.23 15.56 2.30
C THR A 223 2.01 15.81 3.78
N LEU A 224 1.20 14.96 4.43
CA LEU A 224 1.07 14.90 5.88
C LEU A 224 1.91 13.75 6.41
N ARG A 225 3.02 14.05 7.11
CA ARG A 225 3.95 13.05 7.63
C ARG A 225 4.25 13.28 9.11
N GLU A 226 4.76 12.24 9.75
CA GLU A 226 5.43 12.42 11.03
C GLU A 226 6.60 13.40 10.85
N PRO A 227 6.83 14.31 11.84
CA PRO A 227 8.03 15.12 11.79
C PRO A 227 9.23 14.17 11.71
N GLU A 228 10.18 14.48 10.83
CA GLU A 228 11.47 13.79 10.85
C GLU A 228 12.03 13.95 12.26
N SER A 229 11.89 12.91 13.07
CA SER A 229 12.51 12.92 14.37
C SER A 229 14.00 12.89 14.14
N SER A 230 14.70 13.91 14.62
CA SER A 230 16.17 13.92 14.73
C SER A 230 16.65 12.88 15.76
N TYR A 231 15.91 11.82 16.00
CA TYR A 231 16.30 10.62 16.73
C TYR A 231 17.11 9.70 15.81
N HIS A 232 18.17 10.22 15.21
CA HIS A 232 19.39 9.44 15.13
C HIS A 232 20.00 9.40 16.54
N ALA A 233 19.32 8.71 17.44
CA ALA A 233 20.03 8.11 18.55
C ALA A 233 20.99 7.12 17.89
N HIS A 234 22.22 7.52 17.71
CA HIS A 234 23.35 6.61 17.56
C HIS A 234 23.29 5.70 18.78
N PHE A 235 22.61 4.57 18.67
CA PHE A 235 22.86 3.43 19.50
C PHE A 235 24.26 2.96 19.11
N ASP A 236 25.25 3.58 19.73
CA ASP A 236 26.61 3.10 19.69
C ASP A 236 26.64 1.80 20.49
N SER A 237 26.47 0.68 19.80
CA SER A 237 26.45 -0.69 20.35
C SER A 237 27.78 -1.06 21.05
N LYS A 238 28.74 -0.16 21.14
CA LYS A 238 30.05 -0.37 21.76
C LYS A 238 30.21 0.16 23.17
N LYS A 239 29.17 0.73 23.80
CA LYS A 239 29.26 1.30 25.17
C LYS A 239 28.21 0.81 26.15
N VAL A 240 27.66 -0.36 26.01
CA VAL A 240 26.99 -1.06 27.11
C VAL A 240 27.99 -2.05 27.71
N LEU A 241 28.96 -1.58 28.42
CA LEU A 241 29.63 -2.39 29.43
C LEU A 241 28.59 -2.67 30.53
N LEU A 242 28.02 -3.88 30.47
CA LEU A 242 27.24 -4.43 31.59
C LEU A 242 28.19 -4.43 32.81
N SER A 243 27.91 -3.56 33.77
CA SER A 243 28.61 -3.63 35.05
C SER A 243 28.28 -4.96 35.70
N THR A 244 29.31 -5.63 36.20
CA THR A 244 29.25 -6.95 36.86
C THR A 244 28.50 -6.95 38.18
N GLU A 245 27.82 -5.84 38.56
CA GLU A 245 27.20 -5.66 39.88
C GLU A 245 25.71 -5.97 39.98
N ASN A 246 25.05 -6.33 38.86
CA ASN A 246 23.65 -6.76 38.89
C ASN A 246 23.52 -8.30 38.91
N LYS A 247 24.03 -8.91 39.99
CA LYS A 247 23.65 -10.30 40.34
C LYS A 247 22.36 -10.24 41.15
N VAL A 248 21.22 -10.51 40.51
CA VAL A 248 19.98 -10.84 41.20
C VAL A 248 20.09 -12.26 41.71
N TYR A 249 20.23 -12.44 43.01
CA TYR A 249 20.13 -13.72 43.67
C TYR A 249 18.64 -14.13 43.70
N PHE A 250 18.27 -15.18 42.98
CA PHE A 250 17.05 -15.92 43.24
C PHE A 250 17.33 -16.77 44.52
N ASN A 251 16.78 -16.35 45.63
CA ASN A 251 16.69 -17.23 46.79
C ASN A 251 15.56 -18.22 46.59
N GLU A 252 15.93 -19.47 46.76
CA GLU A 252 15.04 -20.60 46.95
C GLU A 252 14.00 -20.31 48.01
N ILE A 253 12.72 -20.60 47.73
CA ILE A 253 11.70 -20.91 48.71
C ILE A 253 11.06 -22.25 48.33
N LEU A 254 11.14 -23.14 49.24
CA LEU A 254 10.62 -24.49 49.37
C LEU A 254 9.21 -24.73 48.79
#